data_cf5fd999bf485fa4a400b2790f184c55
#
_entry.id   cf5fd999bf485fa4a400b2790f184c55
#
_cell.length_a   1.000
_cell.length_b   1.000
_cell.length_c   1.000
_cell.angle_alpha   90.00
_cell.angle_beta   90.00
_cell.angle_gamma   90.00
#
_symmetry.space_group_name_H-M   'P 1'
#
loop_
_entity.id
_entity.type
_entity.pdbx_description
1 polymer ?
#
loop_
_entity_poly.entity_id
_entity_poly.type
_entity_poly.pdbx_seq_one_letter_code
_entity_poly.pdbx_strand_id
1 'polypeptide(L)'
;MSEPAPAVTGIAALAVDCHDPPALARWWSRLLGGEVEVDVDGDATLHTPDGLAVDFARVPEPKTVKNRLHLDLRSTDLAVATAQALALGATRADDVYDGGRWQVLRDPEGNEFCLLRPRRSGPQAKPAG
;
A
#
# COMPACT_ATOMS: atom_id res chain seq x y z
N MET A 1 -29.04 11.15 25.48
CA MET A 1 -28.70 12.27 24.59
C MET A 1 -27.85 11.76 23.47
N SER A 2 -28.28 11.94 22.26
CA SER A 2 -27.52 11.44 21.09
C SER A 2 -26.49 12.48 20.67
N GLU A 3 -25.37 11.98 20.14
CA GLU A 3 -24.36 12.83 19.56
C GLU A 3 -24.86 13.38 18.22
N PRO A 4 -24.42 14.58 17.82
CA PRO A 4 -24.73 15.07 16.48
C PRO A 4 -24.09 14.18 15.43
N ALA A 5 -24.65 14.15 14.23
CA ALA A 5 -24.06 13.43 13.11
C ALA A 5 -22.66 13.98 12.84
N PRO A 6 -21.68 13.09 12.52
CA PRO A 6 -20.34 13.54 12.20
C PRO A 6 -20.32 14.47 10.99
N ALA A 7 -19.55 15.55 11.09
CA ALA A 7 -19.34 16.45 9.94
C ALA A 7 -18.33 15.86 8.94
N VAL A 8 -17.45 14.95 9.40
CA VAL A 8 -16.56 14.21 8.52
C VAL A 8 -17.38 13.16 7.77
N THR A 9 -17.31 13.15 6.45
CA THR A 9 -18.16 12.32 5.61
C THR A 9 -17.49 11.04 5.11
N GLY A 10 -16.19 10.88 5.33
CA GLY A 10 -15.49 9.68 4.92
C GLY A 10 -14.01 9.90 4.69
N ILE A 11 -13.35 8.86 4.20
CA ILE A 11 -11.93 8.89 3.83
C ILE A 11 -11.86 9.20 2.33
N ALA A 12 -11.24 10.33 1.97
CA ALA A 12 -11.12 10.73 0.58
C ALA A 12 -10.02 9.95 -0.14
N ALA A 13 -8.89 9.74 0.54
CA ALA A 13 -7.72 9.09 -0.04
C ALA A 13 -6.78 8.64 1.06
N LEU A 14 -5.86 7.74 0.70
CA LEU A 14 -4.66 7.47 1.49
C LEU A 14 -3.54 8.32 0.93
N ALA A 15 -2.76 8.96 1.77
CA ALA A 15 -1.64 9.78 1.33
C ALA A 15 -0.33 9.16 1.82
N VAL A 16 0.63 9.05 0.91
CA VAL A 16 1.95 8.51 1.16
C VAL A 16 2.98 9.62 0.89
N ASP A 17 3.70 10.00 1.93
CA ASP A 17 4.81 10.93 1.77
C ASP A 17 6.01 10.19 1.20
N CYS A 18 6.70 10.79 0.23
CA CYS A 18 7.78 10.12 -0.47
C CYS A 18 8.72 11.12 -1.13
N HIS A 19 9.83 10.61 -1.71
CA HIS A 19 10.79 11.46 -2.39
C HIS A 19 10.42 11.70 -3.85
N ASP A 20 9.88 10.69 -4.53
CA ASP A 20 9.57 10.76 -5.95
C ASP A 20 8.14 10.27 -6.20
N PRO A 21 7.15 11.16 -6.04
CA PRO A 21 5.76 10.76 -6.19
C PRO A 21 5.42 10.11 -7.53
N PRO A 22 5.82 10.64 -8.70
CA PRO A 22 5.49 9.98 -9.95
C PRO A 22 6.09 8.58 -10.08
N ALA A 23 7.35 8.40 -9.70
CA ALA A 23 8.00 7.10 -9.80
C ALA A 23 7.36 6.09 -8.85
N LEU A 24 7.08 6.49 -7.62
CA LEU A 24 6.48 5.61 -6.63
C LEU A 24 5.04 5.25 -7.02
N ALA A 25 4.26 6.22 -7.48
CA ALA A 25 2.90 5.97 -7.95
C ALA A 25 2.88 4.99 -9.13
N ARG A 26 3.81 5.11 -10.07
CA ARG A 26 3.91 4.18 -11.20
C ARG A 26 4.30 2.79 -10.74
N TRP A 27 5.17 2.67 -9.76
CA TRP A 27 5.53 1.37 -9.20
C TRP A 27 4.30 0.68 -8.60
N TRP A 28 3.54 1.40 -7.77
CA TRP A 28 2.33 0.88 -7.17
C TRP A 28 1.27 0.53 -8.22
N SER A 29 1.17 1.32 -9.29
CA SER A 29 0.28 1.02 -10.42
C SER A 29 0.65 -0.29 -11.09
N ARG A 30 1.95 -0.60 -11.20
CA ARG A 30 2.39 -1.87 -11.79
C ARG A 30 2.03 -3.07 -10.89
N LEU A 31 1.98 -2.88 -9.59
CA LEU A 31 1.61 -3.93 -8.65
C LEU A 31 0.08 -4.10 -8.55
N LEU A 32 -0.65 -2.99 -8.43
CA LEU A 32 -2.09 -2.98 -8.15
C LEU A 32 -2.94 -2.82 -9.40
N GLY A 33 -2.38 -2.32 -10.48
CA GLY A 33 -3.14 -1.82 -11.60
C GLY A 33 -3.61 -0.39 -11.35
N GLY A 34 -4.39 0.14 -12.27
CA GLY A 34 -4.93 1.48 -12.14
C GLY A 34 -4.12 2.53 -12.85
N GLU A 35 -4.59 3.77 -12.77
CA GLU A 35 -4.06 4.90 -13.53
C GLU A 35 -3.38 5.91 -12.63
N VAL A 36 -2.27 6.45 -13.10
CA VAL A 36 -1.51 7.48 -12.39
C VAL A 36 -1.75 8.84 -13.01
N GLU A 37 -2.05 9.79 -12.16
CA GLU A 37 -2.23 11.19 -12.53
C GLU A 37 -1.14 12.01 -11.83
N VAL A 38 -0.39 12.80 -12.58
CA VAL A 38 0.65 13.67 -12.01
C VAL A 38 0.17 15.10 -12.11
N ASP A 39 0.19 15.83 -11.00
CA ASP A 39 -0.27 17.21 -10.99
C ASP A 39 0.86 18.19 -11.33
N VAL A 40 0.51 19.49 -11.40
CA VAL A 40 1.46 20.53 -11.79
C VAL A 40 2.56 20.74 -10.77
N ASP A 41 2.34 20.34 -9.52
CA ASP A 41 3.33 20.45 -8.43
C ASP A 41 4.27 19.27 -8.38
N GLY A 42 4.03 18.24 -9.20
CA GLY A 42 4.85 17.04 -9.23
C GLY A 42 4.42 15.95 -8.27
N ASP A 43 3.33 16.14 -7.55
CA ASP A 43 2.70 15.08 -6.77
C ASP A 43 1.89 14.17 -7.70
N ALA A 44 1.54 12.99 -7.23
CA ALA A 44 0.86 12.00 -8.06
C ALA A 44 -0.28 11.34 -7.30
N THR A 45 -1.29 10.90 -8.03
CA THR A 45 -2.39 10.11 -7.49
C THR A 45 -2.53 8.84 -8.29
N LEU A 46 -2.62 7.71 -7.61
CA LEU A 46 -2.97 6.42 -8.20
C LEU A 46 -4.45 6.18 -7.94
N HIS A 47 -5.20 5.98 -9.02
CA HIS A 47 -6.59 5.55 -8.97
C HIS A 47 -6.63 4.04 -9.15
N THR A 48 -6.85 3.31 -8.04
CA THR A 48 -6.81 1.85 -8.10
C THR A 48 -8.06 1.29 -8.78
N PRO A 49 -7.98 0.06 -9.34
CA PRO A 49 -9.15 -0.53 -10.02
C PRO A 49 -10.36 -0.73 -9.11
N ASP A 50 -10.16 -0.87 -7.81
CA ASP A 50 -11.24 -1.03 -6.84
C ASP A 50 -11.77 0.30 -6.30
N GLY A 51 -11.35 1.42 -6.88
CA GLY A 51 -11.93 2.73 -6.59
C GLY A 51 -11.27 3.51 -5.48
N LEU A 52 -10.12 3.07 -4.97
CA LEU A 52 -9.38 3.80 -3.96
C LEU A 52 -8.45 4.82 -4.62
N ALA A 53 -8.30 5.99 -4.01
CA ALA A 53 -7.30 6.96 -4.42
C ALA A 53 -6.12 6.91 -3.43
N VAL A 54 -4.92 6.80 -3.97
CA VAL A 54 -3.68 6.86 -3.18
C VAL A 54 -2.87 8.05 -3.69
N ASP A 55 -2.71 9.06 -2.84
CA ASP A 55 -1.95 10.26 -3.16
C ASP A 55 -0.50 10.07 -2.73
N PHE A 56 0.42 10.47 -3.59
CA PHE A 56 1.86 10.45 -3.29
C PHE A 56 2.33 11.90 -3.27
N ALA A 57 2.82 12.33 -2.11
CA ALA A 57 3.20 13.73 -1.89
C ALA A 57 4.68 13.82 -1.55
N ARG A 58 5.36 14.79 -2.16
CA ARG A 58 6.79 14.93 -1.97
C ARG A 58 7.10 15.54 -0.61
N VAL A 59 8.03 14.91 0.12
CA VAL A 59 8.59 15.41 1.37
C VAL A 59 10.11 15.28 1.34
N PRO A 60 10.84 16.15 2.06
CA PRO A 60 12.31 16.06 2.10
C PRO A 60 12.83 14.98 3.04
N GLU A 61 12.04 14.57 4.05
CA GLU A 61 12.50 13.63 5.06
C GLU A 61 12.62 12.22 4.48
N PRO A 62 13.72 11.50 4.76
CA PRO A 62 13.80 10.09 4.41
C PRO A 62 12.91 9.24 5.33
N LYS A 63 12.48 8.10 4.83
CA LYS A 63 11.80 7.12 5.67
C LYS A 63 12.84 6.38 6.51
N THR A 64 12.72 6.47 7.84
CA THR A 64 13.69 5.88 8.76
C THR A 64 13.10 4.85 9.72
N VAL A 65 11.80 4.92 9.99
CA VAL A 65 11.15 3.98 10.91
C VAL A 65 10.07 3.19 10.18
N LYS A 66 9.67 2.06 10.77
CA LYS A 66 8.61 1.23 10.20
C LYS A 66 7.32 2.03 10.10
N ASN A 67 6.56 1.80 9.02
CA ASN A 67 5.22 2.37 8.84
C ASN A 67 4.31 1.94 9.99
N ARG A 68 3.54 2.86 10.51
CA ARG A 68 2.50 2.54 11.50
C ARG A 68 1.18 2.18 10.82
N LEU A 69 0.94 2.74 9.63
CA LEU A 69 -0.14 2.30 8.74
C LEU A 69 0.50 1.60 7.56
N HIS A 70 0.02 0.42 7.21
CA HIS A 70 0.49 -0.31 6.05
C HIS A 70 -0.69 -0.86 5.28
N LEU A 71 -0.50 -1.04 3.98
CA LEU A 71 -1.51 -1.66 3.13
C LEU A 71 -1.38 -3.17 3.21
N ASP A 72 -2.51 -3.85 3.36
CA ASP A 72 -2.59 -5.30 3.28
C ASP A 72 -3.30 -5.63 1.97
N LEU A 73 -2.60 -6.32 1.08
CA LEU A 73 -3.08 -6.58 -0.27
C LEU A 73 -3.49 -8.05 -0.38
N ARG A 74 -4.72 -8.27 -0.83
CA ARG A 74 -5.21 -9.62 -1.10
C ARG A 74 -4.60 -10.14 -2.40
N SER A 75 -4.19 -11.40 -2.43
CA SER A 75 -3.67 -12.04 -3.63
C SER A 75 -4.51 -13.25 -4.00
N THR A 76 -4.36 -13.70 -5.23
CA THR A 76 -4.92 -14.97 -5.67
C THR A 76 -4.02 -16.15 -5.34
N ASP A 77 -2.74 -15.87 -5.11
CA ASP A 77 -1.72 -16.84 -4.76
C ASP A 77 -0.56 -16.08 -4.12
N LEU A 78 -0.25 -16.36 -2.85
CA LEU A 78 0.75 -15.59 -2.12
C LEU A 78 2.15 -15.73 -2.72
N ALA A 79 2.53 -16.92 -3.13
CA ALA A 79 3.86 -17.14 -3.70
C ALA A 79 4.03 -16.41 -5.04
N VAL A 80 3.00 -16.45 -5.89
CA VAL A 80 3.01 -15.76 -7.17
C VAL A 80 3.04 -14.25 -6.96
N ALA A 81 2.21 -13.73 -6.07
CA ALA A 81 2.15 -12.29 -5.78
C ALA A 81 3.49 -11.79 -5.23
N THR A 82 4.10 -12.57 -4.33
CA THR A 82 5.42 -12.23 -3.78
C THR A 82 6.47 -12.17 -4.89
N ALA A 83 6.50 -13.17 -5.77
CA ALA A 83 7.44 -13.20 -6.89
C ALA A 83 7.24 -12.00 -7.84
N GLN A 84 6.00 -11.64 -8.11
CA GLN A 84 5.70 -10.47 -8.95
C GLN A 84 6.20 -9.18 -8.31
N ALA A 85 5.95 -8.99 -7.02
CA ALA A 85 6.40 -7.81 -6.31
C ALA A 85 7.93 -7.71 -6.29
N LEU A 86 8.62 -8.82 -6.04
CA LEU A 86 10.08 -8.86 -6.06
C LEU A 86 10.62 -8.55 -7.45
N ALA A 87 9.98 -9.06 -8.51
CA ALA A 87 10.39 -8.78 -9.88
C ALA A 87 10.24 -7.30 -10.23
N LEU A 88 9.30 -6.60 -9.60
CA LEU A 88 9.12 -5.15 -9.76
C LEU A 88 10.12 -4.34 -8.95
N GLY A 89 10.85 -4.94 -8.02
CA GLY A 89 11.85 -4.25 -7.22
C GLY A 89 11.52 -4.10 -5.74
N ALA A 90 10.44 -4.70 -5.26
CA ALA A 90 10.19 -4.77 -3.82
C ALA A 90 11.26 -5.64 -3.15
N THR A 91 11.48 -5.41 -1.87
CA THR A 91 12.39 -6.23 -1.06
C THR A 91 11.61 -6.90 0.08
N ARG A 92 12.10 -8.08 0.51
CA ARG A 92 11.49 -8.77 1.65
C ARG A 92 11.79 -8.03 2.94
N ALA A 93 10.79 -7.94 3.80
CA ALA A 93 10.93 -7.37 5.14
C ALA A 93 10.82 -8.49 6.19
N ASP A 94 11.67 -9.50 6.07
CA ASP A 94 11.67 -10.65 6.98
C ASP A 94 12.10 -10.27 8.40
N ASP A 95 12.77 -9.12 8.53
CA ASP A 95 13.07 -8.50 9.82
C ASP A 95 11.82 -8.01 10.57
N VAL A 96 10.73 -7.77 9.83
CA VAL A 96 9.44 -7.37 10.42
C VAL A 96 8.62 -8.62 10.77
N TYR A 97 8.54 -9.57 9.85
CA TYR A 97 7.78 -10.80 10.05
C TYR A 97 8.27 -11.88 9.09
N ASP A 98 8.49 -13.07 9.60
CA ASP A 98 8.93 -14.24 8.82
C ASP A 98 8.20 -15.49 9.30
N GLY A 99 6.87 -15.41 9.36
CA GLY A 99 6.03 -16.52 9.83
C GLY A 99 5.40 -17.36 8.72
N GLY A 100 5.48 -16.94 7.49
CA GLY A 100 4.97 -17.68 6.32
C GLY A 100 3.47 -17.62 6.09
N ARG A 101 2.70 -17.00 6.97
CA ARG A 101 1.24 -16.88 6.82
C ARG A 101 0.84 -15.72 5.91
N TRP A 102 1.65 -14.68 5.91
CA TRP A 102 1.58 -13.55 4.96
C TRP A 102 3.01 -13.11 4.68
N GLN A 103 3.21 -12.26 3.70
CA GLN A 103 4.53 -11.76 3.35
C GLN A 103 4.59 -10.25 3.56
N VAL A 104 5.57 -9.78 4.32
CA VAL A 104 5.86 -8.36 4.45
C VAL A 104 6.97 -8.00 3.47
N LEU A 105 6.76 -6.92 2.73
CA LEU A 105 7.69 -6.42 1.73
C LEU A 105 7.87 -4.92 1.93
N ARG A 106 8.91 -4.38 1.29
CA ARG A 106 9.12 -2.93 1.21
C ARG A 106 9.07 -2.49 -0.24
N ASP A 107 8.42 -1.36 -0.48
CA ASP A 107 8.39 -0.74 -1.80
C ASP A 107 9.73 -0.06 -2.09
N PRO A 108 9.95 0.53 -3.30
CA PRO A 108 11.24 1.15 -3.63
C PRO A 108 11.69 2.28 -2.70
N GLU A 109 10.78 2.90 -1.96
CA GLU A 109 11.14 3.94 -0.98
C GLU A 109 11.15 3.41 0.45
N GLY A 110 11.04 2.09 0.63
CA GLY A 110 11.16 1.46 1.94
C GLY A 110 9.87 1.37 2.74
N ASN A 111 8.71 1.66 2.13
CA ASN A 111 7.44 1.56 2.82
C ASN A 111 7.01 0.09 2.93
N GLU A 112 6.74 -0.35 4.15
CA GLU A 112 6.28 -1.71 4.41
C GLU A 112 4.84 -1.90 3.96
N PHE A 113 4.58 -3.04 3.33
CA PHE A 113 3.23 -3.49 2.98
C PHE A 113 3.16 -5.00 3.07
N CYS A 114 1.95 -5.54 3.16
CA CYS A 114 1.74 -6.97 3.32
C CYS A 114 0.99 -7.56 2.13
N LEU A 115 1.38 -8.75 1.73
CA LEU A 115 0.62 -9.58 0.80
C LEU A 115 -0.06 -10.69 1.59
N LEU A 116 -1.35 -10.85 1.37
CA LEU A 116 -2.18 -11.83 2.04
C LEU A 116 -2.56 -12.96 1.09
N ARG A 117 -2.83 -14.12 1.67
CA ARG A 117 -3.35 -15.28 0.94
C ARG A 117 -4.75 -15.02 0.40
N PRO A 118 -5.24 -15.85 -0.54
CA PRO A 118 -6.62 -15.73 -1.00
C PRO A 118 -7.61 -15.81 0.15
N ARG A 119 -8.73 -15.12 -0.01
CA ARG A 119 -9.79 -15.15 0.99
C ARG A 119 -10.38 -16.56 1.02
N ARG A 120 -10.52 -17.12 2.24
CA ARG A 120 -11.22 -18.39 2.43
C ARG A 120 -12.73 -18.19 2.37
N SER A 121 -13.45 -19.30 2.17
CA SER A 121 -14.88 -19.31 2.41
C SER A 121 -15.17 -19.04 3.88
N GLY A 122 -16.06 -18.10 4.17
CA GLY A 122 -16.40 -17.71 5.53
C GLY A 122 -15.43 -16.69 6.13
N PRO A 123 -15.64 -16.31 7.42
CA PRO A 123 -14.84 -15.29 8.07
C PRO A 123 -13.37 -15.70 8.17
N GLN A 124 -12.48 -14.72 8.05
CA GLN A 124 -11.06 -14.93 8.14
C GLN A 124 -10.44 -13.82 8.98
N ALA A 125 -9.63 -14.20 9.95
CA ALA A 125 -8.92 -13.23 10.77
C ALA A 125 -7.87 -12.49 9.93
N LYS A 126 -7.83 -11.18 10.10
CA LYS A 126 -6.81 -10.35 9.47
C LYS A 126 -5.49 -10.52 10.21
N PRO A 127 -4.35 -10.65 9.51
CA PRO A 127 -3.07 -10.76 10.19
C PRO A 127 -2.72 -9.48 10.95
N ALA A 128 -2.03 -9.64 12.08
CA ALA A 128 -1.44 -8.54 12.79
C ALA A 128 -0.18 -8.11 12.02
N GLY A 129 -0.05 -6.86 11.80
CA GLY A 129 1.04 -6.43 10.99
C GLY A 129 1.78 -5.25 11.44
#